data_39593a06b28f4fd3e4630c64b6048d51
#
_entry.id   39593a06b28f4fd3e4630c64b6048d51
#
_cell.length_a   1.000
_cell.length_b   1.000
_cell.length_c   1.000
_cell.angle_alpha   90.00
_cell.angle_beta   90.00
_cell.angle_gamma   90.00
#
_symmetry.space_group_name_H-M   'P 1'
#
loop_
_entity.id
_entity.type
_entity.pdbx_description
1 polymer ?
#
loop_
_entity_poly.entity_id
_entity_poly.type
_entity_poly.pdbx_seq_one_letter_code
_entity_poly.pdbx_strand_id
1 'polypeptide(L)'
;KDVSAMRLSHSLMLASLACTLTGPVFAQQNTEGNRKVSGGGITAKGWQGKVDDSAAKRGETVNDAKLSQEGKDLHVTTGPAITYWNPKNIAKGDYTVSATFTEPKYMSLNTHPHPYGIVIAGNDLGTDKQSYLYCAAYGNGNFILRGFGPEAFQLNGRGEANEAVHKAAGPGEPVTQKIAMQVKGDTVSCIINGTVVKTLQKSELVTPGKLKSTDGIYGIRFAHNTDATVSDLKITKP
;
A
#
# COMPACT_ATOMS: atom_id res chain seq x y z
N LYS A 1 57.92 -36.00 67.99
CA LYS A 1 57.56 -34.56 67.88
C LYS A 1 57.09 -34.40 66.47
N ASP A 2 55.80 -34.41 66.35
CA ASP A 2 55.08 -34.47 65.09
C ASP A 2 55.03 -33.07 64.43
N VAL A 3 55.29 -33.08 63.14
CA VAL A 3 55.03 -31.92 62.26
C VAL A 3 53.97 -32.40 61.27
N SER A 4 52.78 -31.93 61.52
CA SER A 4 51.61 -32.18 60.66
C SER A 4 51.70 -31.44 59.38
N ALA A 5 51.69 -32.12 58.22
CA ALA A 5 51.70 -31.57 56.91
C ALA A 5 50.24 -31.19 56.47
N MET A 6 50.03 -29.93 56.31
CA MET A 6 48.77 -29.36 55.83
C MET A 6 48.67 -29.44 54.30
N ARG A 7 47.76 -30.29 53.79
CA ARG A 7 47.51 -30.43 52.36
C ARG A 7 46.57 -29.31 51.90
N LEU A 8 47.05 -28.45 51.05
CA LEU A 8 46.25 -27.46 50.32
C LEU A 8 45.58 -28.14 49.11
N SER A 9 44.28 -28.29 49.12
CA SER A 9 43.53 -28.72 47.98
C SER A 9 43.18 -27.53 47.11
N HIS A 10 43.72 -27.49 45.88
CA HIS A 10 43.36 -26.50 44.87
C HIS A 10 42.10 -26.98 44.14
N SER A 11 40.95 -26.34 44.42
CA SER A 11 39.74 -26.52 43.62
C SER A 11 39.86 -25.64 42.39
N LEU A 12 40.05 -26.27 41.22
CA LEU A 12 39.93 -25.59 39.92
C LEU A 12 38.45 -25.35 39.63
N MET A 13 37.98 -24.11 39.72
CA MET A 13 36.70 -23.70 39.19
C MET A 13 36.85 -23.54 37.67
N LEU A 14 36.27 -24.44 36.89
CA LEU A 14 36.01 -24.22 35.47
C LEU A 14 34.85 -23.24 35.30
N ALA A 15 35.17 -22.03 34.94
CA ALA A 15 34.16 -21.07 34.48
C ALA A 15 33.84 -21.40 33.02
N SER A 16 32.68 -22.02 32.76
CA SER A 16 32.15 -22.24 31.42
C SER A 16 31.55 -20.92 30.89
N LEU A 17 32.28 -20.27 30.02
CA LEU A 17 31.82 -19.08 29.28
C LEU A 17 30.81 -19.55 28.23
N ALA A 18 29.52 -19.46 28.53
CA ALA A 18 28.46 -19.67 27.55
C ALA A 18 28.41 -18.46 26.62
N CYS A 19 29.04 -18.58 25.44
CA CYS A 19 28.92 -17.59 24.36
C CYS A 19 27.53 -17.72 23.71
N THR A 20 26.57 -16.91 24.15
CA THR A 20 25.27 -16.78 23.47
C THR A 20 25.48 -16.04 22.15
N LEU A 21 25.54 -16.80 21.07
CA LEU A 21 25.49 -16.27 19.70
C LEU A 21 24.07 -15.72 19.46
N THR A 22 23.82 -14.46 19.79
CA THR A 22 22.67 -13.72 19.29
C THR A 22 22.96 -13.31 17.85
N GLY A 23 22.73 -14.23 16.91
CA GLY A 23 22.69 -13.89 15.49
C GLY A 23 21.53 -12.91 15.24
N PRO A 24 21.67 -11.96 14.29
CA PRO A 24 20.55 -11.11 13.93
C PRO A 24 19.40 -11.98 13.46
N VAL A 25 18.28 -11.94 14.18
CA VAL A 25 17.01 -12.50 13.71
C VAL A 25 16.58 -11.62 12.54
N PHE A 26 16.98 -11.99 11.33
CA PHE A 26 16.33 -11.47 10.14
C PHE A 26 14.88 -11.92 10.23
N ALA A 27 13.99 -10.99 10.56
CA ALA A 27 12.56 -11.21 10.43
C ALA A 27 12.33 -11.66 8.99
N GLN A 28 12.00 -12.92 8.82
CA GLN A 28 11.65 -13.52 7.55
C GLN A 28 10.46 -12.72 7.05
N GLN A 29 10.67 -11.84 6.04
CA GLN A 29 9.57 -11.21 5.34
C GLN A 29 8.78 -12.36 4.73
N ASN A 30 7.59 -12.61 5.26
CA ASN A 30 6.62 -13.48 4.62
C ASN A 30 6.29 -12.85 3.27
N THR A 31 7.04 -13.20 2.24
CA THR A 31 6.74 -12.84 0.86
C THR A 31 5.66 -13.80 0.38
N GLU A 32 4.42 -13.49 0.71
CA GLU A 32 3.27 -14.18 0.15
C GLU A 32 3.31 -14.01 -1.37
N GLY A 33 3.33 -15.15 -2.09
CA GLY A 33 3.31 -15.14 -3.56
C GLY A 33 2.00 -14.56 -4.09
N ASN A 34 2.05 -13.98 -5.28
CA ASN A 34 0.86 -13.48 -5.95
C ASN A 34 -0.05 -14.64 -6.37
N ARG A 35 -1.34 -14.53 -6.10
CA ARG A 35 -2.35 -15.51 -6.48
C ARG A 35 -2.66 -15.39 -7.96
N LYS A 36 -3.03 -16.50 -8.58
CA LYS A 36 -3.57 -16.50 -9.95
C LYS A 36 -5.00 -15.99 -9.92
N VAL A 37 -5.30 -15.03 -10.79
CA VAL A 37 -6.64 -14.49 -11.00
C VAL A 37 -7.23 -15.11 -12.25
N SER A 38 -8.36 -15.81 -12.11
CA SER A 38 -9.06 -16.40 -13.25
C SER A 38 -9.78 -15.32 -14.07
N GLY A 39 -9.69 -15.39 -15.40
CA GLY A 39 -10.30 -14.43 -16.29
C GLY A 39 -9.76 -13.02 -16.12
N GLY A 40 -8.46 -12.90 -15.89
CA GLY A 40 -7.78 -11.62 -15.69
C GLY A 40 -7.81 -10.72 -16.91
N GLY A 41 -7.36 -9.49 -16.71
CA GLY A 41 -7.36 -8.41 -17.70
C GLY A 41 -8.31 -7.27 -17.32
N ILE A 42 -8.38 -6.28 -18.21
CA ILE A 42 -9.19 -5.08 -18.02
C ILE A 42 -10.37 -5.12 -18.98
N THR A 43 -11.58 -5.31 -18.48
CA THR A 43 -12.82 -5.27 -19.25
C THR A 43 -13.61 -3.97 -19.06
N ALA A 44 -13.26 -3.17 -18.06
CA ALA A 44 -13.83 -1.84 -17.86
C ALA A 44 -13.42 -0.91 -19.01
N LYS A 45 -14.40 -0.37 -19.74
CA LYS A 45 -14.19 0.40 -20.98
C LYS A 45 -13.36 1.68 -20.74
N GLY A 46 -12.26 1.79 -21.49
CA GLY A 46 -11.38 2.96 -21.45
C GLY A 46 -10.39 2.98 -20.29
N TRP A 47 -10.41 1.95 -19.42
CA TRP A 47 -9.43 1.82 -18.35
C TRP A 47 -8.14 1.17 -18.86
N GLN A 48 -7.06 1.54 -18.23
CA GLN A 48 -5.71 1.03 -18.42
C GLN A 48 -5.13 0.65 -17.05
N GLY A 49 -4.05 -0.11 -17.05
CA GLY A 49 -3.38 -0.52 -15.81
C GLY A 49 -1.91 -0.83 -16.04
N LYS A 50 -1.13 -0.72 -14.95
CA LYS A 50 0.25 -1.17 -14.91
C LYS A 50 0.50 -1.86 -13.58
N VAL A 51 1.01 -3.09 -13.64
CA VAL A 51 1.52 -3.80 -12.46
C VAL A 51 2.81 -3.13 -11.97
N ASP A 52 3.13 -3.30 -10.71
CA ASP A 52 4.38 -2.77 -10.16
C ASP A 52 5.58 -3.37 -10.88
N ASP A 53 6.67 -2.60 -11.01
CA ASP A 53 7.87 -3.01 -11.74
C ASP A 53 8.49 -4.30 -11.19
N SER A 54 8.38 -4.53 -9.88
CA SER A 54 8.82 -5.79 -9.25
C SER A 54 8.00 -6.99 -9.72
N ALA A 55 6.71 -6.82 -9.97
CA ALA A 55 5.84 -7.86 -10.52
C ALA A 55 6.12 -8.06 -12.02
N ALA A 56 6.26 -6.97 -12.78
CA ALA A 56 6.62 -7.03 -14.19
C ALA A 56 7.96 -7.74 -14.44
N LYS A 57 8.96 -7.53 -13.58
CA LYS A 57 10.26 -8.24 -13.62
C LYS A 57 10.12 -9.75 -13.39
N ARG A 58 9.05 -10.22 -12.74
CA ARG A 58 8.73 -11.65 -12.59
C ARG A 58 7.87 -12.19 -13.75
N GLY A 59 7.59 -11.38 -14.77
CA GLY A 59 6.77 -11.74 -15.92
C GLY A 59 5.25 -11.58 -15.70
N GLU A 60 4.85 -10.97 -14.58
CA GLU A 60 3.44 -10.71 -14.29
C GLU A 60 2.95 -9.49 -15.09
N THR A 61 1.70 -9.51 -15.48
CA THR A 61 1.07 -8.54 -16.37
C THR A 61 -0.30 -8.11 -15.83
N VAL A 62 -0.96 -7.21 -16.52
CA VAL A 62 -2.35 -6.83 -16.20
C VAL A 62 -3.33 -8.00 -16.29
N ASN A 63 -2.97 -9.09 -17.00
CA ASN A 63 -3.79 -10.31 -17.10
C ASN A 63 -3.72 -11.18 -15.84
N ASP A 64 -2.78 -10.91 -14.94
CA ASP A 64 -2.69 -11.57 -13.64
C ASP A 64 -3.50 -10.84 -12.55
N ALA A 65 -4.21 -9.79 -12.95
CA ALA A 65 -5.20 -9.07 -12.15
C ALA A 65 -6.46 -8.86 -13.00
N LYS A 66 -7.57 -8.51 -12.39
CA LYS A 66 -8.86 -8.29 -13.07
C LYS A 66 -9.42 -6.92 -12.69
N LEU A 67 -9.86 -6.16 -13.69
CA LEU A 67 -10.69 -4.98 -13.54
C LEU A 67 -11.92 -5.13 -14.42
N SER A 68 -13.09 -5.28 -13.83
CA SER A 68 -14.37 -5.34 -14.52
C SER A 68 -15.29 -4.20 -14.12
N GLN A 69 -16.25 -3.88 -14.98
CA GLN A 69 -17.32 -2.95 -14.66
C GLN A 69 -18.59 -3.74 -14.33
N GLU A 70 -19.19 -3.45 -13.18
CA GLU A 70 -20.43 -4.05 -12.69
C GLU A 70 -21.46 -2.94 -12.46
N GLY A 71 -22.32 -2.75 -13.45
CA GLY A 71 -23.22 -1.58 -13.46
C GLY A 71 -22.42 -0.28 -13.60
N LYS A 72 -22.49 0.57 -12.57
CA LYS A 72 -21.70 1.81 -12.48
C LYS A 72 -20.44 1.67 -11.62
N ASP A 73 -20.29 0.54 -10.94
CA ASP A 73 -19.16 0.28 -10.04
C ASP A 73 -18.06 -0.51 -10.77
N LEU A 74 -16.88 -0.54 -10.18
CA LEU A 74 -15.75 -1.32 -10.64
C LEU A 74 -15.51 -2.46 -9.65
N HIS A 75 -15.20 -3.64 -10.15
CA HIS A 75 -14.74 -4.76 -9.34
C HIS A 75 -13.29 -5.07 -9.68
N VAL A 76 -12.46 -5.16 -8.65
CA VAL A 76 -11.01 -5.40 -8.76
C VAL A 76 -10.65 -6.64 -7.98
N THR A 77 -9.98 -7.58 -8.64
CA THR A 77 -9.29 -8.71 -7.99
C THR A 77 -7.84 -8.70 -8.43
N THR A 78 -6.91 -8.73 -7.50
CA THR A 78 -5.47 -8.68 -7.84
C THR A 78 -4.74 -9.96 -7.49
N GLY A 79 -3.84 -10.38 -8.38
CA GLY A 79 -2.69 -11.20 -8.07
C GLY A 79 -1.53 -10.28 -7.70
N PRO A 80 -0.88 -9.59 -8.66
CA PRO A 80 0.12 -8.57 -8.40
C PRO A 80 -0.49 -7.23 -7.95
N ALA A 81 0.33 -6.41 -7.28
CA ALA A 81 -0.02 -5.02 -7.03
C ALA A 81 -0.09 -4.23 -8.35
N ILE A 82 -1.12 -3.40 -8.48
CA ILE A 82 -1.46 -2.75 -9.74
C ILE A 82 -2.08 -1.36 -9.51
N THR A 83 -1.81 -0.47 -10.45
CA THR A 83 -2.47 0.84 -10.56
C THR A 83 -3.33 0.85 -11.80
N TYR A 84 -4.59 1.30 -11.67
CA TYR A 84 -5.55 1.45 -12.75
C TYR A 84 -5.96 2.90 -12.93
N TRP A 85 -6.15 3.32 -14.17
CA TRP A 85 -6.62 4.66 -14.51
C TRP A 85 -7.42 4.68 -15.81
N ASN A 86 -8.27 5.68 -15.95
CA ASN A 86 -8.84 6.03 -17.24
C ASN A 86 -8.16 7.33 -17.71
N PRO A 87 -7.57 7.40 -18.90
CA PRO A 87 -6.90 8.62 -19.41
C PRO A 87 -7.79 9.87 -19.48
N LYS A 88 -9.11 9.68 -19.45
CA LYS A 88 -10.08 10.78 -19.40
C LYS A 88 -10.28 11.36 -18.00
N ASN A 89 -9.83 10.67 -16.96
CA ASN A 89 -9.94 11.09 -15.57
C ASN A 89 -8.87 12.13 -15.23
N ILE A 90 -9.06 13.36 -15.67
CA ILE A 90 -8.09 14.46 -15.51
C ILE A 90 -8.52 15.36 -14.35
N ALA A 91 -7.59 15.62 -13.41
CA ALA A 91 -7.71 16.56 -12.31
C ALA A 91 -6.72 17.72 -12.50
N LYS A 92 -7.14 18.96 -12.29
CA LYS A 92 -6.30 20.16 -12.41
C LYS A 92 -6.71 21.24 -11.39
N GLY A 93 -5.70 21.95 -10.88
CA GLY A 93 -5.88 23.01 -9.88
C GLY A 93 -6.34 22.48 -8.55
N ASP A 94 -7.35 23.10 -7.94
CA ASP A 94 -7.98 22.62 -6.72
C ASP A 94 -9.06 21.60 -7.05
N TYR A 95 -9.03 20.45 -6.37
CA TYR A 95 -9.98 19.36 -6.58
C TYR A 95 -10.01 18.38 -5.40
N THR A 96 -11.05 17.57 -5.35
CA THR A 96 -11.12 16.39 -4.49
C THR A 96 -11.53 15.18 -5.33
N VAL A 97 -10.72 14.14 -5.34
CA VAL A 97 -11.06 12.83 -5.90
C VAL A 97 -11.47 11.92 -4.76
N SER A 98 -12.59 11.23 -4.90
CA SER A 98 -13.09 10.31 -3.86
C SER A 98 -13.68 9.05 -4.47
N ALA A 99 -13.64 7.94 -3.72
CA ALA A 99 -14.36 6.71 -4.00
C ALA A 99 -14.66 5.96 -2.69
N THR A 100 -15.60 5.03 -2.77
CA THR A 100 -15.90 4.07 -1.70
C THR A 100 -15.34 2.71 -2.13
N PHE A 101 -14.55 2.11 -1.26
CA PHE A 101 -13.96 0.79 -1.44
C PHE A 101 -14.61 -0.18 -0.46
N THR A 102 -15.15 -1.28 -0.97
CA THR A 102 -15.72 -2.36 -0.14
C THR A 102 -15.00 -3.65 -0.43
N GLU A 103 -14.24 -4.13 0.55
CA GLU A 103 -13.65 -5.46 0.56
C GLU A 103 -14.67 -6.40 1.22
N PRO A 104 -15.32 -7.30 0.47
CA PRO A 104 -16.44 -8.08 1.00
C PRO A 104 -15.98 -9.18 1.95
N LYS A 105 -14.75 -9.63 1.80
CA LYS A 105 -14.13 -10.69 2.60
C LYS A 105 -12.68 -10.33 2.91
N TYR A 106 -12.50 -9.50 3.93
CA TYR A 106 -11.18 -9.06 4.37
C TYR A 106 -10.21 -10.23 4.55
N MET A 107 -9.01 -10.11 3.98
CA MET A 107 -7.97 -11.13 4.02
C MET A 107 -8.38 -12.50 3.45
N SER A 108 -9.36 -12.60 2.55
CA SER A 108 -9.72 -13.88 1.93
C SER A 108 -8.68 -14.40 0.93
N LEU A 109 -7.87 -13.50 0.38
CA LEU A 109 -6.85 -13.82 -0.62
C LEU A 109 -5.41 -13.70 -0.10
N ASN A 110 -5.22 -13.30 1.15
CA ASN A 110 -3.92 -13.02 1.74
C ASN A 110 -3.84 -13.42 3.22
N THR A 111 -2.64 -13.50 3.77
CA THR A 111 -2.37 -13.85 5.17
C THR A 111 -2.07 -12.63 6.05
N HIS A 112 -1.99 -11.46 5.45
CA HIS A 112 -1.79 -10.18 6.12
C HIS A 112 -2.51 -9.05 5.36
N PRO A 113 -2.84 -7.93 6.03
CA PRO A 113 -3.60 -6.84 5.44
C PRO A 113 -2.91 -6.20 4.24
N HIS A 114 -3.67 -5.96 3.18
CA HIS A 114 -3.22 -5.26 1.98
C HIS A 114 -4.06 -4.01 1.70
N PRO A 115 -3.44 -2.89 1.28
CA PRO A 115 -4.16 -1.65 1.09
C PRO A 115 -4.71 -1.48 -0.32
N TYR A 116 -5.77 -0.68 -0.40
CA TYR A 116 -6.35 -0.17 -1.64
C TYR A 116 -6.75 1.30 -1.46
N GLY A 117 -6.76 2.07 -2.55
CA GLY A 117 -7.10 3.49 -2.44
C GLY A 117 -7.04 4.30 -3.72
N ILE A 118 -7.03 5.62 -3.53
CA ILE A 118 -7.09 6.63 -4.57
C ILE A 118 -5.69 7.02 -5.04
N VAL A 119 -5.55 7.19 -6.34
CA VAL A 119 -4.38 7.75 -7.02
C VAL A 119 -4.73 9.13 -7.56
N ILE A 120 -3.84 10.10 -7.39
CA ILE A 120 -3.90 11.43 -8.01
C ILE A 120 -2.53 11.81 -8.60
N ALA A 121 -2.49 12.93 -9.29
CA ALA A 121 -1.26 13.50 -9.84
C ALA A 121 -0.55 12.55 -10.82
N GLY A 122 -1.31 11.68 -11.51
CA GLY A 122 -0.77 10.71 -12.45
C GLY A 122 -0.24 11.38 -13.71
N ASN A 123 1.07 11.33 -13.90
CA ASN A 123 1.77 11.83 -15.09
C ASN A 123 2.57 10.70 -15.71
N ASP A 124 2.59 10.62 -17.04
CA ASP A 124 3.28 9.59 -17.84
C ASP A 124 2.95 8.15 -17.40
N LEU A 125 1.71 7.91 -16.93
CA LEU A 125 1.27 6.61 -16.46
C LEU A 125 1.47 5.53 -17.52
N GLY A 126 1.90 4.34 -17.10
CA GLY A 126 2.21 3.22 -17.97
C GLY A 126 3.62 3.21 -18.53
N THR A 127 4.41 4.26 -18.33
CA THR A 127 5.82 4.36 -18.78
C THR A 127 6.79 4.21 -17.60
N ASP A 128 8.08 4.13 -17.90
CA ASP A 128 9.14 4.13 -16.86
C ASP A 128 9.37 5.51 -16.23
N LYS A 129 8.73 6.57 -16.80
CA LYS A 129 8.79 7.95 -16.29
C LYS A 129 7.56 8.34 -15.49
N GLN A 130 6.68 7.36 -15.20
CA GLN A 130 5.44 7.63 -14.47
C GLN A 130 5.70 8.24 -13.10
N SER A 131 4.83 9.18 -12.73
CA SER A 131 4.76 9.68 -11.36
C SER A 131 3.32 9.79 -10.91
N TYR A 132 3.04 9.48 -9.65
CA TYR A 132 1.73 9.62 -9.02
C TYR A 132 1.82 9.54 -7.51
N LEU A 133 0.79 10.03 -6.83
CA LEU A 133 0.59 9.94 -5.39
C LEU A 133 -0.64 9.10 -5.09
N TYR A 134 -0.61 8.28 -4.04
CA TYR A 134 -1.78 7.56 -3.59
C TYR A 134 -1.94 7.56 -2.08
N CYS A 135 -3.19 7.57 -1.64
CA CYS A 135 -3.60 7.29 -0.28
C CYS A 135 -4.44 6.02 -0.29
N ALA A 136 -4.09 5.06 0.56
CA ALA A 136 -4.75 3.78 0.62
C ALA A 136 -4.98 3.34 2.07
N ALA A 137 -6.07 2.64 2.30
CA ALA A 137 -6.44 2.10 3.60
C ALA A 137 -6.29 0.57 3.62
N TYR A 138 -5.95 0.07 4.79
CA TYR A 138 -5.97 -1.36 5.11
C TYR A 138 -7.22 -1.67 5.92
N GLY A 139 -7.78 -2.85 5.77
CA GLY A 139 -8.93 -3.29 6.57
C GLY A 139 -8.62 -3.57 8.06
N ASN A 140 -7.42 -3.27 8.55
CA ASN A 140 -7.01 -3.40 9.94
C ASN A 140 -6.93 -2.07 10.71
N GLY A 141 -7.35 -0.95 10.13
CA GLY A 141 -7.31 0.36 10.77
C GLY A 141 -6.06 1.18 10.46
N ASN A 142 -5.22 0.74 9.54
CA ASN A 142 -4.03 1.47 9.10
C ASN A 142 -4.28 2.14 7.74
N PHE A 143 -3.50 3.18 7.43
CA PHE A 143 -3.44 3.79 6.10
C PHE A 143 -2.00 3.98 5.66
N ILE A 144 -1.80 4.11 4.35
CA ILE A 144 -0.51 4.41 3.76
C ILE A 144 -0.63 5.54 2.75
N LEU A 145 0.33 6.45 2.79
CA LEU A 145 0.48 7.54 1.83
C LEU A 145 1.85 7.40 1.17
N ARG A 146 1.83 7.21 -0.13
CA ARG A 146 3.01 6.87 -0.92
C ARG A 146 2.95 7.50 -2.30
N GLY A 147 4.10 7.69 -2.91
CA GLY A 147 4.20 8.11 -4.29
C GLY A 147 5.19 7.27 -5.09
N PHE A 148 5.01 7.33 -6.38
CA PHE A 148 5.95 6.87 -7.38
C PHE A 148 6.38 8.06 -8.22
N GLY A 149 7.65 8.12 -8.48
CA GLY A 149 8.32 9.01 -9.39
C GLY A 149 9.40 8.20 -10.10
N PRO A 150 10.54 8.78 -10.48
CA PRO A 150 11.71 8.01 -10.87
C PRO A 150 12.07 6.94 -9.83
N GLU A 151 11.80 7.23 -8.53
CA GLU A 151 11.88 6.28 -7.43
C GLU A 151 10.61 6.34 -6.58
N ALA A 152 10.28 5.22 -5.93
CA ALA A 152 9.17 5.19 -4.99
C ALA A 152 9.54 5.97 -3.72
N PHE A 153 8.63 6.80 -3.22
CA PHE A 153 8.83 7.57 -1.99
C PHE A 153 7.68 7.35 -1.00
N GLN A 154 8.02 7.23 0.27
CA GLN A 154 7.08 6.98 1.36
C GLN A 154 6.91 8.25 2.20
N LEU A 155 5.68 8.51 2.65
CA LEU A 155 5.31 9.72 3.37
C LEU A 155 4.81 9.45 4.79
N ASN A 156 4.46 8.19 5.11
CA ASN A 156 4.12 7.74 6.46
C ASN A 156 4.65 6.31 6.74
N GLY A 157 5.85 6.00 6.26
CA GLY A 157 6.51 4.73 6.50
C GLY A 157 5.80 3.54 5.83
N ARG A 158 5.65 2.44 6.57
CA ARG A 158 4.99 1.20 6.09
C ARG A 158 3.49 1.17 6.36
N GLY A 159 2.93 2.24 6.86
CA GLY A 159 1.55 2.39 7.27
C GLY A 159 1.48 2.92 8.71
N GLU A 160 0.41 3.66 8.99
CA GLU A 160 0.15 4.33 10.25
C GLU A 160 -1.28 4.03 10.68
N ALA A 161 -1.50 3.74 11.97
CA ALA A 161 -2.83 3.51 12.51
C ALA A 161 -3.58 4.85 12.65
N ASN A 162 -4.87 4.85 12.31
CA ASN A 162 -5.72 6.00 12.51
C ASN A 162 -7.15 5.55 12.82
N GLU A 163 -7.79 6.18 13.81
CA GLU A 163 -9.15 5.83 14.25
C GLU A 163 -10.22 6.05 13.16
N ALA A 164 -9.96 6.95 12.21
CA ALA A 164 -10.84 7.16 11.07
C ALA A 164 -10.87 5.98 10.09
N VAL A 165 -9.88 5.09 10.12
CA VAL A 165 -9.81 3.93 9.24
C VAL A 165 -10.59 2.77 9.85
N HIS A 166 -11.64 2.33 9.17
CA HIS A 166 -12.46 1.22 9.65
C HIS A 166 -11.66 -0.09 9.72
N LYS A 167 -12.00 -0.90 10.71
CA LYS A 167 -11.44 -2.24 10.89
C LYS A 167 -12.51 -3.27 10.54
N ALA A 168 -12.13 -4.29 9.78
CA ALA A 168 -12.95 -5.50 9.66
C ALA A 168 -13.09 -6.16 11.04
N ALA A 169 -14.22 -6.79 11.30
CA ALA A 169 -14.43 -7.52 12.55
C ALA A 169 -13.48 -8.73 12.68
N GLY A 170 -13.01 -9.26 11.56
CA GLY A 170 -12.04 -10.34 11.48
C GLY A 170 -11.78 -10.77 10.03
N PRO A 171 -10.87 -11.71 9.79
CA PRO A 171 -10.67 -12.31 8.47
C PRO A 171 -11.98 -12.91 7.94
N GLY A 172 -12.28 -12.65 6.66
CA GLY A 172 -13.51 -13.07 6.01
C GLY A 172 -14.69 -12.11 6.18
N GLU A 173 -14.60 -11.13 7.09
CA GLU A 173 -15.64 -10.14 7.33
C GLU A 173 -15.51 -8.92 6.39
N PRO A 174 -16.62 -8.24 6.06
CA PRO A 174 -16.57 -7.09 5.17
C PRO A 174 -15.96 -5.85 5.86
N VAL A 175 -15.32 -5.00 5.05
CA VAL A 175 -14.89 -3.68 5.46
C VAL A 175 -15.06 -2.67 4.33
N THR A 176 -15.54 -1.48 4.67
CA THR A 176 -15.77 -0.39 3.71
C THR A 176 -15.01 0.85 4.16
N GLN A 177 -14.32 1.48 3.21
CA GLN A 177 -13.59 2.73 3.39
C GLN A 177 -14.04 3.76 2.35
N LYS A 178 -14.38 4.96 2.76
CA LYS A 178 -14.50 6.10 1.85
C LYS A 178 -13.18 6.86 1.85
N ILE A 179 -12.46 6.81 0.75
CA ILE A 179 -11.13 7.43 0.63
C ILE A 179 -11.24 8.62 -0.33
N ALA A 180 -10.61 9.72 0.05
CA ALA A 180 -10.47 10.88 -0.81
C ALA A 180 -9.06 11.47 -0.74
N MET A 181 -8.64 12.08 -1.83
CA MET A 181 -7.46 12.92 -1.89
C MET A 181 -7.86 14.31 -2.39
N GLN A 182 -7.50 15.33 -1.63
CA GLN A 182 -7.80 16.72 -1.93
C GLN A 182 -6.53 17.48 -2.21
N VAL A 183 -6.55 18.25 -3.30
CA VAL A 183 -5.57 19.31 -3.60
C VAL A 183 -6.28 20.64 -3.38
N LYS A 184 -5.74 21.49 -2.49
CA LYS A 184 -6.30 22.81 -2.19
C LYS A 184 -5.19 23.81 -1.87
N GLY A 185 -5.09 24.87 -2.67
CA GLY A 185 -3.99 25.83 -2.55
C GLY A 185 -2.65 25.11 -2.59
N ASP A 186 -1.82 25.27 -1.57
CA ASP A 186 -0.49 24.67 -1.46
C ASP A 186 -0.46 23.33 -0.70
N THR A 187 -1.62 22.74 -0.43
CA THR A 187 -1.71 21.51 0.35
C THR A 187 -2.32 20.34 -0.43
N VAL A 188 -1.92 19.14 -0.03
CA VAL A 188 -2.50 17.87 -0.48
C VAL A 188 -2.88 17.06 0.75
N SER A 189 -4.15 16.69 0.86
CA SER A 189 -4.68 15.96 2.02
C SER A 189 -5.20 14.59 1.62
N CYS A 190 -4.89 13.59 2.45
CA CYS A 190 -5.58 12.29 2.44
C CYS A 190 -6.71 12.34 3.46
N ILE A 191 -7.90 11.92 3.03
CA ILE A 191 -9.14 11.95 3.83
C ILE A 191 -9.71 10.53 3.81
N ILE A 192 -9.93 9.95 4.98
CA ILE A 192 -10.53 8.62 5.10
C ILE A 192 -11.77 8.71 5.99
N ASN A 193 -12.89 8.21 5.51
CA ASN A 193 -14.19 8.22 6.19
C ASN A 193 -14.60 9.61 6.73
N GLY A 194 -14.26 10.65 5.94
CA GLY A 194 -14.59 12.04 6.26
C GLY A 194 -13.58 12.78 7.13
N THR A 195 -12.56 12.09 7.63
CA THR A 195 -11.50 12.68 8.48
C THR A 195 -10.20 12.88 7.69
N VAL A 196 -9.58 14.05 7.80
CA VAL A 196 -8.24 14.30 7.26
C VAL A 196 -7.22 13.53 8.11
N VAL A 197 -6.62 12.50 7.54
CA VAL A 197 -5.63 11.65 8.24
C VAL A 197 -4.20 12.13 8.02
N LYS A 198 -3.94 12.86 6.93
CA LYS A 198 -2.62 13.45 6.64
C LYS A 198 -2.77 14.65 5.72
N THR A 199 -1.97 15.70 5.96
CA THR A 199 -1.80 16.85 5.07
C THR A 199 -0.32 17.06 4.79
N LEU A 200 0.02 17.34 3.54
CA LEU A 200 1.36 17.57 3.03
C LEU A 200 1.41 18.88 2.26
N GLN A 201 2.58 19.51 2.20
CA GLN A 201 2.81 20.67 1.34
C GLN A 201 3.10 20.22 -0.10
N LYS A 202 2.57 20.94 -1.10
CA LYS A 202 2.91 20.68 -2.51
C LYS A 202 4.41 20.75 -2.76
N SER A 203 5.10 21.65 -2.09
CA SER A 203 6.56 21.82 -2.19
C SER A 203 7.35 20.58 -1.71
N GLU A 204 6.78 19.74 -0.86
CA GLU A 204 7.38 18.48 -0.42
C GLU A 204 7.17 17.35 -1.44
N LEU A 205 6.15 17.48 -2.28
CA LEU A 205 5.70 16.46 -3.24
C LEU A 205 6.20 16.73 -4.66
N VAL A 206 6.13 17.98 -5.11
CA VAL A 206 6.53 18.39 -6.46
C VAL A 206 7.99 18.83 -6.42
N THR A 207 8.88 17.86 -6.43
CA THR A 207 10.33 18.05 -6.40
C THR A 207 11.02 17.08 -7.37
N PRO A 208 12.26 17.34 -7.79
CA PRO A 208 13.02 16.37 -8.57
C PRO A 208 13.02 14.98 -7.92
N GLY A 209 12.73 13.95 -8.68
CA GLY A 209 12.68 12.57 -8.19
C GLY A 209 11.32 12.13 -7.63
N LYS A 210 10.36 13.04 -7.43
CA LYS A 210 9.00 12.75 -6.96
C LYS A 210 7.95 13.06 -8.02
N LEU A 211 6.94 13.88 -7.70
CA LEU A 211 5.87 14.23 -8.63
C LEU A 211 6.31 15.31 -9.62
N LYS A 212 5.82 15.22 -10.85
CA LYS A 212 5.96 16.30 -11.83
C LYS A 212 5.02 17.47 -11.54
N SER A 213 3.83 17.20 -11.06
CA SER A 213 2.76 18.14 -10.74
C SER A 213 1.75 17.50 -9.83
N THR A 214 0.92 18.29 -9.15
CA THR A 214 -0.33 17.81 -8.52
C THR A 214 -1.48 17.70 -9.52
N ASP A 215 -1.36 18.29 -10.69
CA ASP A 215 -2.27 18.07 -11.82
C ASP A 215 -1.93 16.74 -12.49
N GLY A 216 -2.94 16.07 -13.04
CA GLY A 216 -2.71 14.83 -13.76
C GLY A 216 -3.93 13.92 -13.79
N ILE A 217 -3.70 12.67 -14.12
CA ILE A 217 -4.73 11.64 -14.15
C ILE A 217 -4.97 11.12 -12.73
N TYR A 218 -6.25 10.88 -12.39
CA TYR A 218 -6.61 10.17 -11.17
C TYR A 218 -7.10 8.75 -11.50
N GLY A 219 -6.98 7.87 -10.51
CA GLY A 219 -7.33 6.47 -10.62
C GLY A 219 -7.39 5.77 -9.28
N ILE A 220 -7.18 4.46 -9.30
CA ILE A 220 -7.22 3.59 -8.13
C ILE A 220 -5.98 2.71 -8.08
N ARG A 221 -5.58 2.36 -6.88
CA ARG A 221 -4.46 1.45 -6.66
C ARG A 221 -4.85 0.34 -5.70
N PHE A 222 -4.37 -0.85 -6.00
CA PHE A 222 -4.54 -2.05 -5.19
C PHE A 222 -3.19 -2.71 -4.94
N ALA A 223 -2.97 -3.14 -3.70
CA ALA A 223 -1.88 -4.06 -3.39
C ALA A 223 -2.16 -5.45 -3.98
N HIS A 224 -1.22 -6.36 -3.84
CA HIS A 224 -1.40 -7.73 -4.33
C HIS A 224 -2.45 -8.50 -3.48
N ASN A 225 -3.03 -9.56 -4.06
CA ASN A 225 -3.98 -10.46 -3.42
C ASN A 225 -5.16 -9.76 -2.73
N THR A 226 -5.75 -8.78 -3.40
CA THR A 226 -6.89 -7.98 -2.89
C THR A 226 -8.11 -8.20 -3.77
N ASP A 227 -9.29 -8.23 -3.16
CA ASP A 227 -10.58 -8.29 -3.84
C ASP A 227 -11.51 -7.23 -3.26
N ALA A 228 -11.93 -6.24 -4.06
CA ALA A 228 -12.84 -5.20 -3.60
C ALA A 228 -13.64 -4.56 -4.74
N THR A 229 -14.80 -4.03 -4.38
CA THR A 229 -15.62 -3.17 -5.24
C THR A 229 -15.27 -1.71 -5.00
N VAL A 230 -15.23 -0.91 -6.07
CA VAL A 230 -15.03 0.54 -6.03
C VAL A 230 -16.28 1.23 -6.57
N SER A 231 -16.98 1.96 -5.73
CA SER A 231 -18.17 2.72 -6.08
C SER A 231 -17.94 4.22 -5.90
N ASP A 232 -18.79 5.02 -6.55
CA ASP A 232 -18.78 6.49 -6.44
C ASP A 232 -17.44 7.16 -6.72
N LEU A 233 -16.63 6.59 -7.62
CA LEU A 233 -15.39 7.24 -8.05
C LEU A 233 -15.74 8.53 -8.81
N LYS A 234 -15.37 9.66 -8.23
CA LYS A 234 -15.68 10.98 -8.76
C LYS A 234 -14.64 12.03 -8.40
N ILE A 235 -14.65 13.10 -9.18
CA ILE A 235 -13.94 14.34 -8.89
C ILE A 235 -14.95 15.43 -8.57
N THR A 236 -14.67 16.26 -7.57
CA THR A 236 -15.38 17.49 -7.26
C THR A 236 -14.39 18.65 -7.27
N LYS A 237 -14.86 19.81 -7.71
CA LYS A 237 -14.12 21.08 -7.62
C LYS A 237 -14.76 21.94 -6.55
N PRO A 238 -13.99 22.87 -5.90
CA PRO A 238 -14.54 23.87 -4.98
C PRO A 238 -15.60 24.72 -5.64
#